data_2ed58aea73f0fbcc6f9486efe1a2c409
#
_entry.id   2ed58aea73f0fbcc6f9486efe1a2c409
#
_cell.length_a   1.000
_cell.length_b   1.000
_cell.length_c   1.000
_cell.angle_alpha   90.00
_cell.angle_beta   90.00
_cell.angle_gamma   90.00
#
_symmetry.space_group_name_H-M   'P 1'
#
loop_
_entity.id
_entity.type
_entity.pdbx_description
1 polymer ?
#
loop_
_entity_poly.entity_id
_entity_poly.type
_entity_poly.pdbx_seq_one_letter_code
_entity_poly.pdbx_strand_id
1 'polypeptide(L)'
;HEDRRDILASTRAAVKYLKDLNEMFDGDWLMAIAAYNAGPGRVQKAINANIELGLKADFWSLDLPKETEKYVPKLLALGEVIKDPERYNQKLNMIENKPFLKAIELNSQFDLALISQWTGLTIDQIYTFNPGLKRWATPVSLPYTILLPEDVVNHFEENLSKAGQRPKISWARHKVKQGDSLS
;
A
#
# COMPACT_ATOMS: atom_id res chain seq x y z
N HIS A 1 10.90 -8.93 -3.83
CA HIS A 1 10.02 -7.85 -3.36
C HIS A 1 9.21 -7.29 -4.51
N GLU A 2 8.00 -6.83 -4.24
CA GLU A 2 7.12 -6.20 -5.22
C GLU A 2 6.59 -4.89 -4.65
N ASP A 3 7.16 -3.77 -5.11
CA ASP A 3 6.87 -2.43 -4.58
C ASP A 3 5.39 -2.03 -4.72
N ARG A 4 4.70 -2.54 -5.76
CA ARG A 4 3.26 -2.31 -5.93
C ARG A 4 2.40 -2.91 -4.82
N ARG A 5 2.91 -3.92 -4.11
CA ARG A 5 2.26 -4.56 -2.96
C ARG A 5 2.79 -4.04 -1.63
N ASP A 6 3.86 -3.25 -1.65
CA ASP A 6 4.36 -2.56 -0.46
C ASP A 6 3.38 -1.45 -0.06
N ILE A 7 2.83 -1.55 1.14
CA ILE A 7 1.78 -0.66 1.63
C ILE A 7 2.26 0.80 1.65
N LEU A 8 3.46 1.05 2.16
CA LEU A 8 4.00 2.41 2.27
C LEU A 8 4.39 2.98 0.92
N ALA A 9 5.11 2.19 0.10
CA ALA A 9 5.56 2.62 -1.22
C ALA A 9 4.37 2.90 -2.15
N SER A 10 3.39 1.99 -2.21
CA SER A 10 2.21 2.15 -3.06
C SER A 10 1.32 3.31 -2.61
N THR A 11 1.13 3.49 -1.28
CA THR A 11 0.35 4.62 -0.76
C THR A 11 1.03 5.96 -1.06
N ARG A 12 2.35 6.07 -0.84
CA ARG A 12 3.10 7.29 -1.20
C ARG A 12 3.01 7.62 -2.68
N ALA A 13 3.13 6.60 -3.53
CA ALA A 13 2.98 6.77 -4.99
C ALA A 13 1.57 7.23 -5.37
N ALA A 14 0.52 6.64 -4.76
CA ALA A 14 -0.87 7.03 -4.99
C ALA A 14 -1.14 8.47 -4.55
N VAL A 15 -0.68 8.86 -3.35
CA VAL A 15 -0.84 10.23 -2.84
C VAL A 15 -0.10 11.23 -3.72
N LYS A 16 1.13 10.91 -4.13
CA LYS A 16 1.87 11.78 -5.07
C LYS A 16 1.12 11.93 -6.38
N TYR A 17 0.68 10.84 -6.98
CA TYR A 17 -0.03 10.87 -8.25
C TYR A 17 -1.36 11.62 -8.17
N LEU A 18 -2.11 11.48 -7.07
CA LEU A 18 -3.33 12.28 -6.85
C LEU A 18 -3.04 13.78 -6.75
N LYS A 19 -1.93 14.18 -6.13
CA LYS A 19 -1.50 15.59 -6.09
C LYS A 19 -1.11 16.10 -7.47
N ASP A 20 -0.32 15.32 -8.21
CA ASP A 20 0.08 15.66 -9.57
C ASP A 20 -1.17 15.83 -10.49
N LEU A 21 -2.18 14.99 -10.32
CA LEU A 21 -3.46 15.11 -11.04
C LEU A 21 -4.26 16.34 -10.59
N ASN A 22 -4.30 16.64 -9.30
CA ASN A 22 -4.98 17.83 -8.80
C ASN A 22 -4.35 19.12 -9.37
N GLU A 23 -3.02 19.19 -9.43
CA GLU A 23 -2.30 20.30 -10.08
C GLU A 23 -2.60 20.38 -11.59
N MET A 24 -2.65 19.22 -12.28
CA MET A 24 -2.99 19.16 -13.72
C MET A 24 -4.39 19.69 -14.02
N PHE A 25 -5.33 19.58 -13.11
CA PHE A 25 -6.71 20.04 -13.25
C PHE A 25 -7.00 21.28 -12.39
N ASP A 26 -6.03 22.17 -12.20
CA ASP A 26 -6.17 23.48 -11.57
C ASP A 26 -6.81 23.44 -10.18
N GLY A 27 -6.57 22.38 -9.41
CA GLY A 27 -7.10 22.18 -8.05
C GLY A 27 -8.47 21.49 -7.99
N ASP A 28 -9.05 21.11 -9.14
CA ASP A 28 -10.33 20.38 -9.17
C ASP A 28 -10.14 18.91 -8.74
N TRP A 29 -10.52 18.62 -7.49
CA TRP A 29 -10.43 17.27 -6.93
C TRP A 29 -11.36 16.26 -7.61
N LEU A 30 -12.52 16.68 -8.12
CA LEU A 30 -13.43 15.74 -8.82
C LEU A 30 -12.80 15.26 -10.12
N MET A 31 -12.18 16.22 -10.87
CA MET A 31 -11.42 15.89 -12.07
C MET A 31 -10.18 15.04 -11.75
N ALA A 32 -9.45 15.36 -10.69
CA ALA A 32 -8.28 14.60 -10.26
C ALA A 32 -8.64 13.14 -9.91
N ILE A 33 -9.73 12.93 -9.16
CA ILE A 33 -10.21 11.60 -8.77
C ILE A 33 -10.74 10.84 -10.00
N ALA A 34 -11.45 11.52 -10.90
CA ALA A 34 -11.89 10.94 -12.18
C ALA A 34 -10.68 10.51 -13.02
N ALA A 35 -9.65 11.34 -13.09
CA ALA A 35 -8.41 11.06 -13.82
C ALA A 35 -7.59 9.93 -13.19
N TYR A 36 -7.60 9.81 -11.87
CA TYR A 36 -6.99 8.68 -11.17
C TYR A 36 -7.61 7.34 -11.59
N ASN A 37 -8.94 7.31 -11.79
CA ASN A 37 -9.67 6.11 -12.20
C ASN A 37 -9.60 5.88 -13.73
N ALA A 38 -9.87 6.93 -14.54
CA ALA A 38 -10.02 6.79 -16.00
C ALA A 38 -8.74 7.05 -16.80
N GLY A 39 -7.74 7.66 -16.17
CA GLY A 39 -6.54 8.22 -16.81
C GLY A 39 -6.72 9.69 -17.23
N PRO A 40 -5.71 10.54 -17.00
CA PRO A 40 -5.81 11.99 -17.24
C PRO A 40 -6.07 12.37 -18.69
N GLY A 41 -5.49 11.65 -19.65
CA GLY A 41 -5.72 11.92 -21.07
C GLY A 41 -7.16 11.74 -21.51
N ARG A 42 -7.89 10.82 -20.88
CA ARG A 42 -9.32 10.59 -21.18
C ARG A 42 -10.19 11.70 -20.61
N VAL A 43 -9.93 12.13 -19.39
CA VAL A 43 -10.61 13.27 -18.78
C VAL A 43 -10.35 14.55 -19.57
N GLN A 44 -9.10 14.82 -19.94
CA GLN A 44 -8.73 16.00 -20.75
C GLN A 44 -9.42 15.99 -22.11
N LYS A 45 -9.54 14.83 -22.77
CA LYS A 45 -10.25 14.70 -24.04
C LYS A 45 -11.74 15.04 -23.87
N ALA A 46 -12.39 14.60 -22.81
CA ALA A 46 -13.80 14.90 -22.54
C ALA A 46 -14.01 16.40 -22.23
N ILE A 47 -13.09 17.02 -21.46
CA ILE A 47 -13.08 18.47 -21.21
C ILE A 47 -13.02 19.24 -22.53
N ASN A 48 -12.05 18.92 -23.39
CA ASN A 48 -11.87 19.61 -24.68
C ASN A 48 -13.11 19.47 -25.58
N ALA A 49 -13.69 18.26 -25.65
CA ALA A 49 -14.92 18.04 -26.42
C ALA A 49 -16.08 18.89 -25.93
N ASN A 50 -16.27 19.03 -24.62
CA ASN A 50 -17.32 19.88 -24.06
C ASN A 50 -17.05 21.37 -24.36
N ILE A 51 -15.79 21.82 -24.24
CA ILE A 51 -15.40 23.21 -24.56
C ILE A 51 -15.70 23.54 -26.04
N GLU A 52 -15.33 22.65 -26.97
CA GLU A 52 -15.57 22.82 -28.41
C GLU A 52 -17.07 22.92 -28.74
N LEU A 53 -17.93 22.25 -27.95
CA LEU A 53 -19.38 22.28 -28.08
C LEU A 53 -20.04 23.44 -27.30
N GLY A 54 -19.28 24.26 -26.58
CA GLY A 54 -19.81 25.32 -25.70
C GLY A 54 -20.57 24.79 -24.48
N LEU A 55 -20.28 23.53 -24.09
CA LEU A 55 -20.88 22.88 -22.91
C LEU A 55 -20.04 23.11 -21.66
N LYS A 56 -20.64 22.86 -20.50
CA LYS A 56 -19.90 22.87 -19.23
C LYS A 56 -18.84 21.78 -19.20
N ALA A 57 -17.65 22.12 -18.72
CA ALA A 57 -16.52 21.21 -18.60
C ALA A 57 -16.26 20.80 -17.14
N ASP A 58 -17.29 20.80 -16.28
CA ASP A 58 -17.20 20.24 -14.92
C ASP A 58 -17.40 18.70 -14.94
N PHE A 59 -16.96 18.03 -13.86
CA PHE A 59 -17.04 16.57 -13.77
C PHE A 59 -18.43 16.00 -14.09
N TRP A 60 -19.49 16.68 -13.65
CA TRP A 60 -20.87 16.21 -13.79
C TRP A 60 -21.41 16.31 -15.22
N SER A 61 -20.76 17.12 -16.04
CA SER A 61 -21.15 17.38 -17.44
C SER A 61 -20.32 16.59 -18.46
N LEU A 62 -19.23 15.93 -18.02
CA LEU A 62 -18.36 15.17 -18.91
C LEU A 62 -18.93 13.81 -19.28
N ASP A 63 -18.79 13.41 -20.54
CA ASP A 63 -19.00 12.03 -20.99
C ASP A 63 -17.76 11.17 -20.65
N LEU A 64 -17.82 10.49 -19.53
CA LEU A 64 -16.77 9.63 -19.01
C LEU A 64 -17.20 8.16 -19.04
N PRO A 65 -16.26 7.21 -18.90
CA PRO A 65 -16.64 5.80 -18.74
C PRO A 65 -17.61 5.62 -17.58
N LYS A 66 -18.62 4.79 -17.76
CA LYS A 66 -19.67 4.52 -16.75
C LYS A 66 -19.13 4.08 -15.39
N GLU A 67 -17.94 3.46 -15.38
CA GLU A 67 -17.22 3.14 -14.14
C GLU A 67 -16.80 4.43 -13.42
N THR A 68 -16.19 5.38 -14.13
CA THR A 68 -15.72 6.64 -13.59
C THR A 68 -16.86 7.55 -13.13
N GLU A 69 -17.95 7.62 -13.93
CA GLU A 69 -19.16 8.35 -13.54
C GLU A 69 -19.77 7.88 -12.23
N LYS A 70 -19.59 6.60 -11.87
CA LYS A 70 -20.03 6.01 -10.61
C LYS A 70 -18.98 6.06 -9.51
N TYR A 71 -17.70 6.03 -9.89
CA TYR A 71 -16.59 5.95 -8.94
C TYR A 71 -16.51 7.20 -8.06
N VAL A 72 -16.53 8.39 -8.67
CA VAL A 72 -16.42 9.66 -7.94
C VAL A 72 -17.60 9.88 -6.99
N PRO A 73 -18.88 9.79 -7.42
CA PRO A 73 -20.01 9.91 -6.49
C PRO A 73 -20.01 8.86 -5.38
N LYS A 74 -19.60 7.63 -5.68
CA LYS A 74 -19.50 6.57 -4.67
C LYS A 74 -18.45 6.88 -3.61
N LEU A 75 -17.29 7.43 -4.03
CA LEU A 75 -16.25 7.86 -3.09
C LEU A 75 -16.73 9.00 -2.19
N LEU A 76 -17.42 9.99 -2.76
CA LEU A 76 -18.00 11.10 -2.00
C LEU A 76 -19.05 10.61 -1.00
N ALA A 77 -19.97 9.75 -1.46
CA ALA A 77 -21.00 9.17 -0.59
C ALA A 77 -20.39 8.36 0.57
N LEU A 78 -19.34 7.59 0.31
CA LEU A 78 -18.63 6.86 1.35
C LEU A 78 -17.97 7.81 2.36
N GLY A 79 -17.39 8.92 1.88
CA GLY A 79 -16.84 9.98 2.74
C GLY A 79 -17.90 10.58 3.68
N GLU A 80 -19.11 10.86 3.18
CA GLU A 80 -20.22 11.37 3.99
C GLU A 80 -20.70 10.33 5.03
N VAL A 81 -20.77 9.05 4.66
CA VAL A 81 -21.13 7.96 5.60
C VAL A 81 -20.11 7.84 6.72
N ILE A 82 -18.81 7.94 6.41
CA ILE A 82 -17.73 7.84 7.41
C ILE A 82 -17.73 9.07 8.33
N LYS A 83 -18.05 10.25 7.79
CA LYS A 83 -18.11 11.51 8.54
C LYS A 83 -19.24 11.56 9.55
N ASP A 84 -20.40 11.02 9.18
CA ASP A 84 -21.60 10.97 10.02
C ASP A 84 -22.32 9.61 9.85
N PRO A 85 -21.77 8.54 10.42
CA PRO A 85 -22.29 7.20 10.23
C PRO A 85 -23.68 7.01 10.82
N GLU A 86 -24.01 7.69 11.92
CA GLU A 86 -25.32 7.56 12.59
C GLU A 86 -26.47 8.04 11.70
N ARG A 87 -26.25 9.12 10.94
CA ARG A 87 -27.22 9.61 9.94
C ARG A 87 -27.63 8.57 8.92
N TYR A 88 -26.73 7.60 8.66
CA TYR A 88 -26.95 6.53 7.67
C TYR A 88 -27.21 5.18 8.33
N ASN A 89 -27.58 5.16 9.62
CA ASN A 89 -27.80 3.94 10.40
C ASN A 89 -26.60 2.97 10.36
N GLN A 90 -25.40 3.52 10.27
CA GLN A 90 -24.17 2.73 10.29
C GLN A 90 -23.48 2.86 11.66
N LYS A 91 -22.93 1.74 12.12
CA LYS A 91 -22.09 1.72 13.33
C LYS A 91 -20.67 1.36 12.91
N LEU A 92 -19.76 2.31 13.03
CA LEU A 92 -18.35 2.07 12.80
C LEU A 92 -17.66 1.65 14.09
N ASN A 93 -16.75 0.67 13.99
CA ASN A 93 -15.89 0.34 15.11
C ASN A 93 -14.90 1.49 15.35
N MET A 94 -14.70 1.81 16.62
CA MET A 94 -13.71 2.80 16.99
C MET A 94 -12.32 2.27 16.66
N ILE A 95 -11.58 3.00 15.84
CA ILE A 95 -10.17 2.71 15.50
C ILE A 95 -9.36 3.87 16.05
N GLU A 96 -8.39 3.58 16.92
CA GLU A 96 -7.50 4.61 17.45
C GLU A 96 -6.68 5.24 16.31
N ASN A 97 -6.60 6.58 16.32
CA ASN A 97 -5.79 7.32 15.33
C ASN A 97 -4.31 7.32 15.74
N LYS A 98 -3.73 6.12 15.80
CA LYS A 98 -2.30 5.91 16.02
C LYS A 98 -1.75 4.85 15.06
N PRO A 99 -0.46 4.93 14.70
CA PRO A 99 0.17 3.88 13.93
C PRO A 99 0.07 2.54 14.67
N PHE A 100 -0.39 1.51 13.97
CA PHE A 100 -0.35 0.12 14.47
C PHE A 100 0.98 -0.55 14.10
N LEU A 101 1.54 -0.17 12.96
CA LEU A 101 2.80 -0.70 12.45
C LEU A 101 3.90 0.34 12.55
N LYS A 102 5.09 -0.08 12.98
CA LYS A 102 6.33 0.70 12.95
C LYS A 102 7.21 0.21 11.81
N ALA A 103 7.78 1.16 11.06
CA ALA A 103 8.73 0.90 9.99
C ALA A 103 10.15 0.78 10.57
N ILE A 104 10.81 -0.34 10.32
CA ILE A 104 12.17 -0.62 10.81
C ILE A 104 13.08 -0.85 9.61
N GLU A 105 14.19 -0.13 9.58
CA GLU A 105 15.20 -0.26 8.54
C GLU A 105 16.14 -1.42 8.83
N LEU A 106 16.27 -2.31 7.86
CA LEU A 106 17.17 -3.46 7.88
C LEU A 106 18.35 -3.19 6.94
N ASN A 107 19.56 -3.20 7.50
CA ASN A 107 20.81 -3.02 6.76
C ASN A 107 21.51 -4.35 6.41
N SER A 108 20.80 -5.47 6.59
CA SER A 108 21.23 -6.80 6.16
C SER A 108 20.02 -7.65 5.80
N GLN A 109 20.23 -8.73 5.08
CA GLN A 109 19.17 -9.68 4.73
C GLN A 109 18.86 -10.60 5.92
N PHE A 110 17.57 -10.80 6.19
CA PHE A 110 17.05 -11.66 7.25
C PHE A 110 16.11 -12.73 6.70
N ASP A 111 16.20 -13.89 7.26
CA ASP A 111 15.26 -14.98 7.14
C ASP A 111 13.98 -14.66 7.94
N LEU A 112 12.80 -14.93 7.37
CA LEU A 112 11.53 -14.66 8.04
C LEU A 112 11.30 -15.54 9.26
N ALA A 113 11.91 -16.74 9.30
CA ALA A 113 11.85 -17.61 10.47
C ALA A 113 12.58 -16.98 11.67
N LEU A 114 13.71 -16.29 11.41
CA LEU A 114 14.43 -15.56 12.45
C LEU A 114 13.63 -14.34 12.93
N ILE A 115 12.99 -13.60 12.02
CA ILE A 115 12.11 -12.49 12.38
C ILE A 115 10.92 -13.02 13.20
N SER A 116 10.31 -14.12 12.79
CA SER A 116 9.25 -14.80 13.53
C SER A 116 9.70 -15.18 14.96
N GLN A 117 10.88 -15.76 15.10
CA GLN A 117 11.45 -16.11 16.40
C GLN A 117 11.65 -14.89 17.31
N TRP A 118 12.12 -13.77 16.75
CA TRP A 118 12.39 -12.55 17.52
C TRP A 118 11.15 -11.74 17.87
N THR A 119 10.08 -11.88 17.09
CA THR A 119 8.85 -11.11 17.27
C THR A 119 7.73 -11.92 17.90
N GLY A 120 7.79 -13.25 17.86
CA GLY A 120 6.69 -14.15 18.20
C GLY A 120 5.56 -14.17 17.15
N LEU A 121 5.68 -13.41 16.07
CA LEU A 121 4.70 -13.40 14.98
C LEU A 121 4.83 -14.67 14.14
N THR A 122 3.70 -15.15 13.62
CA THR A 122 3.74 -16.18 12.59
C THR A 122 4.27 -15.62 11.27
N ILE A 123 4.79 -16.48 10.39
CA ILE A 123 5.26 -16.06 9.06
C ILE A 123 4.11 -15.46 8.24
N ASP A 124 2.89 -15.97 8.38
CA ASP A 124 1.70 -15.43 7.70
C ASP A 124 1.34 -14.02 8.18
N GLN A 125 1.49 -13.73 9.48
CA GLN A 125 1.34 -12.38 10.01
C GLN A 125 2.41 -11.43 9.45
N ILE A 126 3.67 -11.87 9.37
CA ILE A 126 4.75 -11.09 8.77
C ILE A 126 4.42 -10.77 7.30
N TYR A 127 3.93 -11.72 6.52
CA TYR A 127 3.48 -11.48 5.14
C TYR A 127 2.28 -10.55 5.08
N THR A 128 1.33 -10.66 6.01
CA THR A 128 0.16 -9.78 6.07
C THR A 128 0.55 -8.32 6.25
N PHE A 129 1.52 -8.04 7.13
CA PHE A 129 2.03 -6.69 7.35
C PHE A 129 2.99 -6.23 6.24
N ASN A 130 3.61 -7.16 5.52
CA ASN A 130 4.59 -6.90 4.49
C ASN A 130 4.24 -7.61 3.17
N PRO A 131 3.12 -7.28 2.51
CA PRO A 131 2.64 -8.02 1.35
C PRO A 131 3.53 -7.86 0.10
N GLY A 132 4.52 -6.97 0.14
CA GLY A 132 5.60 -6.88 -0.84
C GLY A 132 6.63 -8.00 -0.76
N LEU A 133 6.71 -8.72 0.36
CA LEU A 133 7.57 -9.88 0.50
C LEU A 133 6.99 -11.07 -0.29
N LYS A 134 7.83 -11.74 -1.06
CA LYS A 134 7.45 -12.91 -1.87
C LYS A 134 8.29 -14.16 -1.57
N ARG A 135 9.28 -14.01 -0.72
CA ARG A 135 10.25 -15.06 -0.42
C ARG A 135 10.41 -15.18 1.09
N TRP A 136 10.86 -16.32 1.52
CA TRP A 136 11.16 -16.68 2.90
C TRP A 136 12.21 -15.80 3.61
N ALA A 137 12.84 -14.85 2.89
CA ALA A 137 13.79 -13.88 3.42
C ALA A 137 13.48 -12.47 2.88
N THR A 138 13.95 -11.45 3.61
CA THR A 138 13.90 -10.06 3.15
C THR A 138 14.76 -9.87 1.88
N PRO A 139 14.52 -8.82 1.07
CA PRO A 139 15.28 -8.58 -0.14
C PRO A 139 16.78 -8.40 0.10
N VAL A 140 17.58 -8.70 -0.92
CA VAL A 140 19.02 -8.41 -0.91
C VAL A 140 19.33 -6.94 -1.19
N SER A 141 18.39 -6.20 -1.78
CA SER A 141 18.49 -4.76 -1.98
C SER A 141 18.31 -4.04 -0.64
N LEU A 142 19.35 -3.35 -0.20
CA LEU A 142 19.41 -2.68 1.10
C LEU A 142 19.57 -1.16 0.92
N PRO A 143 19.10 -0.35 1.88
CA PRO A 143 18.35 -0.76 3.05
C PRO A 143 16.94 -1.24 2.68
N TYR A 144 16.36 -2.14 3.48
CA TYR A 144 14.99 -2.62 3.34
C TYR A 144 14.16 -2.23 4.57
N THR A 145 12.97 -1.71 4.37
CA THR A 145 12.05 -1.38 5.46
C THR A 145 11.06 -2.52 5.68
N ILE A 146 11.07 -3.08 6.89
CA ILE A 146 10.04 -4.03 7.36
C ILE A 146 9.03 -3.33 8.26
N LEU A 147 7.76 -3.70 8.13
CA LEU A 147 6.68 -3.24 8.98
C LEU A 147 6.38 -4.29 10.05
N LEU A 148 6.43 -3.90 11.31
CA LEU A 148 6.10 -4.76 12.44
C LEU A 148 5.12 -4.05 13.38
N PRO A 149 4.20 -4.77 14.07
CA PRO A 149 3.37 -4.21 15.12
C PRO A 149 4.21 -3.56 16.22
N GLU A 150 3.74 -2.43 16.75
CA GLU A 150 4.50 -1.61 17.69
C GLU A 150 4.89 -2.37 18.97
N ASP A 151 4.03 -3.28 19.44
CA ASP A 151 4.21 -4.08 20.65
C ASP A 151 5.39 -5.06 20.59
N VAL A 152 5.78 -5.51 19.39
CA VAL A 152 6.91 -6.46 19.21
C VAL A 152 8.23 -5.77 18.84
N VAL A 153 8.18 -4.47 18.54
CA VAL A 153 9.35 -3.74 17.99
C VAL A 153 10.51 -3.70 18.95
N ASN A 154 10.28 -3.39 20.22
CA ASN A 154 11.37 -3.25 21.19
C ASN A 154 12.21 -4.55 21.29
N HIS A 155 11.52 -5.69 21.38
CA HIS A 155 12.20 -6.99 21.45
C HIS A 155 12.93 -7.32 20.15
N PHE A 156 12.35 -6.96 19.00
CA PHE A 156 13.00 -7.12 17.71
C PHE A 156 14.25 -6.26 17.59
N GLU A 157 14.20 -4.96 17.94
CA GLU A 157 15.34 -4.02 17.90
C GLU A 157 16.48 -4.45 18.83
N GLU A 158 16.17 -4.99 20.01
CA GLU A 158 17.17 -5.56 20.92
C GLU A 158 17.93 -6.74 20.28
N ASN A 159 17.21 -7.66 19.63
CA ASN A 159 17.82 -8.79 18.94
C ASN A 159 18.58 -8.34 17.70
N LEU A 160 18.06 -7.37 16.97
CA LEU A 160 18.71 -6.78 15.81
C LEU A 160 20.06 -6.14 16.17
N SER A 161 20.12 -5.39 17.27
CA SER A 161 21.35 -4.75 17.76
C SER A 161 22.44 -5.78 18.14
N LYS A 162 22.04 -6.91 18.73
CA LYS A 162 22.94 -8.01 19.09
C LYS A 162 23.43 -8.81 17.87
N ALA A 163 22.62 -8.85 16.81
CA ALA A 163 22.90 -9.69 15.64
C ALA A 163 23.99 -9.13 14.71
N GLY A 164 24.27 -7.81 14.75
CA GLY A 164 25.22 -7.14 13.87
C GLY A 164 24.73 -7.06 12.41
N GLN A 165 25.59 -6.57 11.50
CA GLN A 165 25.24 -6.30 10.09
C GLN A 165 25.40 -7.49 9.13
N ARG A 166 25.76 -8.67 9.63
CA ARG A 166 25.91 -9.85 8.75
C ARG A 166 24.54 -10.39 8.34
N PRO A 167 24.38 -10.91 7.10
CA PRO A 167 23.14 -11.57 6.69
C PRO A 167 22.78 -12.71 7.63
N LYS A 168 21.52 -12.74 8.07
CA LYS A 168 21.01 -13.75 9.01
C LYS A 168 20.07 -14.70 8.25
N ILE A 169 20.69 -15.54 7.43
CA ILE A 169 20.02 -16.55 6.61
C ILE A 169 20.43 -17.92 7.13
N SER A 170 19.49 -18.65 7.67
CA SER A 170 19.70 -19.95 8.33
C SER A 170 19.57 -21.16 7.41
N TRP A 171 19.29 -20.95 6.10
CA TRP A 171 19.13 -22.07 5.17
C TRP A 171 20.37 -22.35 4.33
N ALA A 172 20.60 -23.64 4.08
CA ALA A 172 21.57 -24.10 3.13
C ALA A 172 20.87 -24.76 1.94
N ARG A 173 21.34 -24.50 0.69
CA ARG A 173 20.86 -25.28 -0.46
C ARG A 173 21.37 -26.71 -0.35
N HIS A 174 20.44 -27.65 -0.18
CA HIS A 174 20.76 -29.06 -0.37
C HIS A 174 20.70 -29.38 -1.86
N LYS A 175 21.82 -29.85 -2.45
CA LYS A 175 21.83 -30.36 -3.80
C LYS A 175 21.38 -31.81 -3.74
N VAL A 176 20.14 -32.08 -4.18
CA VAL A 176 19.57 -33.41 -4.21
C VAL A 176 20.51 -34.36 -4.98
N LYS A 177 20.86 -35.48 -4.37
CA LYS A 177 21.63 -36.56 -4.97
C LYS A 177 20.73 -37.79 -5.14
N GLN A 178 21.15 -38.70 -6.02
CA GLN A 178 20.42 -39.96 -6.21
C GLN A 178 20.42 -40.74 -4.87
N GLY A 179 19.22 -41.04 -4.34
CA GLY A 179 19.02 -41.67 -3.05
C GLY A 179 18.54 -40.76 -1.92
N ASP A 180 18.48 -39.45 -2.15
CA ASP A 180 17.90 -38.53 -1.17
C ASP A 180 16.38 -38.69 -1.11
N SER A 181 15.81 -38.73 0.09
CA SER A 181 14.37 -38.69 0.35
C SER A 181 14.02 -37.44 1.16
N LEU A 182 12.85 -36.89 0.91
CA LEU A 182 12.24 -35.87 1.78
C LEU A 182 11.64 -36.62 2.99
N SER A 183 12.36 -36.71 4.08
CA SER A 183 11.88 -37.22 5.36
C SER A 183 11.57 -36.06 6.30
#